data_31403f272c0f00e62cfa2739854d6a5c
#
_entry.id   31403f272c0f00e62cfa2739854d6a5c
#
_cell.length_a   1.000
_cell.length_b   1.000
_cell.length_c   1.000
_cell.angle_alpha   90.00
_cell.angle_beta   90.00
_cell.angle_gamma   90.00
#
_symmetry.space_group_name_H-M   'P 1'
#
loop_
_entity.id
_entity.type
_entity.pdbx_description
1 polymer ?
#
loop_
_entity_poly.entity_id
_entity_poly.type
_entity_poly.pdbx_seq_one_letter_code
_entity_poly.pdbx_strand_id
1 'polypeptide(L)'
;EEAQAEQAVLLLDEADSFLRSRQRAERSYEVTEVNEMLQGMERFAGVFICTTNLFDDLDTAALRRFTFKIRFEPLTAAQRERMFIVEALGGDALALRDEHRVRLARLELLTPGDFAAVQRQVDLLGTAFDADEFLSQLEGEHRVKPEVRHRHGPMGFVH
;
A
#
# COMPACT_ATOMS: atom_id res chain seq x y z
N GLU A 1 7.70 -25.24 13.26
CA GLU A 1 8.26 -25.73 14.55
C GLU A 1 9.40 -24.81 15.04
N GLU A 2 10.34 -24.45 14.19
CA GLU A 2 11.47 -23.59 14.53
C GLU A 2 11.03 -22.17 14.97
N ALA A 3 10.14 -21.51 14.24
CA ALA A 3 9.59 -20.19 14.56
C ALA A 3 8.79 -20.16 15.89
N GLN A 4 8.18 -21.27 16.30
CA GLN A 4 7.49 -21.39 17.58
C GLN A 4 8.47 -21.46 18.76
N ALA A 5 9.58 -22.17 18.58
CA ALA A 5 10.61 -22.30 19.62
C ALA A 5 11.31 -20.96 19.90
N GLU A 6 11.43 -20.10 18.91
CA GLU A 6 12.13 -18.82 18.98
C GLU A 6 11.22 -17.62 19.27
N GLN A 7 9.92 -17.82 19.51
CA GLN A 7 8.92 -16.73 19.65
C GLN A 7 8.93 -15.75 18.47
N ALA A 8 9.24 -16.23 17.28
CA ALA A 8 9.37 -15.43 16.08
C ALA A 8 8.02 -14.87 15.62
N VAL A 9 8.08 -13.76 14.89
CA VAL A 9 6.96 -13.21 14.11
C VAL A 9 7.02 -13.82 12.73
N LEU A 10 5.93 -14.47 12.30
CA LEU A 10 5.80 -15.01 10.95
C LEU A 10 5.04 -14.02 10.08
N LEU A 11 5.67 -13.57 9.00
CA LEU A 11 5.06 -12.69 8.00
C LEU A 11 4.81 -13.47 6.70
N LEU A 12 3.55 -13.48 6.26
CA LEU A 12 3.17 -13.91 4.92
C LEU A 12 2.76 -12.67 4.11
N ASP A 13 3.65 -12.24 3.22
CA ASP A 13 3.44 -11.08 2.37
C ASP A 13 2.73 -11.49 1.07
N GLU A 14 1.86 -10.61 0.55
CA GLU A 14 1.09 -10.84 -0.68
C GLU A 14 0.30 -12.17 -0.69
N ALA A 15 -0.42 -12.45 0.39
CA ALA A 15 -1.19 -13.68 0.54
C ALA A 15 -2.42 -13.80 -0.39
N ASP A 16 -2.48 -12.97 -1.42
CA ASP A 16 -3.61 -12.85 -2.35
C ASP A 16 -4.00 -14.19 -2.99
N SER A 17 -2.98 -14.98 -3.39
CA SER A 17 -3.19 -16.29 -4.01
C SER A 17 -3.78 -17.32 -3.06
N PHE A 18 -3.44 -17.23 -1.77
CA PHE A 18 -3.87 -18.18 -0.74
C PHE A 18 -5.22 -17.83 -0.12
N LEU A 19 -5.60 -16.55 -0.09
CA LEU A 19 -6.75 -16.06 0.65
C LEU A 19 -7.96 -15.70 -0.23
N ARG A 20 -7.88 -15.91 -1.55
CA ARG A 20 -9.00 -15.66 -2.46
C ARG A 20 -10.21 -16.50 -2.11
N SER A 21 -11.38 -15.96 -2.42
CA SER A 21 -12.66 -16.66 -2.24
C SER A 21 -12.64 -18.02 -2.96
N ARG A 22 -13.03 -19.07 -2.26
CA ARG A 22 -13.16 -20.45 -2.77
C ARG A 22 -14.06 -20.56 -4.00
N GLN A 23 -14.99 -19.61 -4.17
CA GLN A 23 -15.88 -19.57 -5.34
C GLN A 23 -15.13 -19.29 -6.64
N ARG A 24 -13.90 -18.78 -6.58
CA ARG A 24 -13.03 -18.51 -7.73
C ARG A 24 -11.90 -19.53 -7.88
N ALA A 25 -11.79 -20.51 -6.98
CA ALA A 25 -10.80 -21.58 -7.09
C ALA A 25 -11.17 -22.53 -8.24
N GLU A 26 -10.34 -22.56 -9.28
CA GLU A 26 -10.56 -23.42 -10.46
C GLU A 26 -10.17 -24.88 -10.22
N ARG A 27 -9.44 -25.17 -9.12
CA ARG A 27 -8.90 -26.52 -8.85
C ARG A 27 -9.03 -26.91 -7.38
N SER A 28 -9.40 -28.16 -7.14
CA SER A 28 -9.66 -28.69 -5.78
C SER A 28 -8.41 -28.74 -4.87
N TYR A 29 -7.20 -28.82 -5.41
CA TYR A 29 -5.97 -28.85 -4.62
C TYR A 29 -5.63 -27.47 -4.02
N GLU A 30 -5.98 -26.36 -4.70
CA GLU A 30 -5.80 -24.99 -4.18
C GLU A 30 -6.59 -24.79 -2.89
N VAL A 31 -7.78 -25.35 -2.79
CA VAL A 31 -8.61 -25.34 -1.58
C VAL A 31 -7.96 -26.10 -0.44
N THR A 32 -7.24 -27.19 -0.73
CA THR A 32 -6.57 -28.00 0.28
C THR A 32 -5.38 -27.26 0.86
N GLU A 33 -4.52 -26.68 0.03
CA GLU A 33 -3.36 -25.89 0.46
C GLU A 33 -3.75 -24.69 1.32
N VAL A 34 -4.80 -23.97 0.92
CA VAL A 34 -5.35 -22.86 1.72
C VAL A 34 -5.84 -23.35 3.08
N ASN A 35 -6.54 -24.47 3.15
CA ASN A 35 -7.01 -25.03 4.43
C ASN A 35 -5.86 -25.48 5.33
N GLU A 36 -4.83 -26.09 4.78
CA GLU A 36 -3.64 -26.51 5.54
C GLU A 36 -2.91 -25.29 6.11
N MET A 37 -2.74 -24.24 5.30
CA MET A 37 -2.15 -22.98 5.75
C MET A 37 -2.98 -22.35 6.88
N LEU A 38 -4.31 -22.23 6.71
CA LEU A 38 -5.20 -21.69 7.72
C LEU A 38 -5.19 -22.49 9.04
N GLN A 39 -5.09 -23.82 8.96
CA GLN A 39 -4.90 -24.67 10.14
C GLN A 39 -3.53 -24.47 10.78
N GLY A 40 -2.48 -24.30 9.97
CA GLY A 40 -1.14 -23.98 10.45
C GLY A 40 -1.12 -22.68 11.25
N MET A 41 -1.80 -21.63 10.73
CA MET A 41 -1.95 -20.36 11.43
C MET A 41 -2.65 -20.48 12.79
N GLU A 42 -3.73 -21.27 12.87
CA GLU A 42 -4.48 -21.48 14.11
C GLU A 42 -3.66 -22.21 15.18
N ARG A 43 -2.73 -23.06 14.76
CA ARG A 43 -1.84 -23.82 15.66
C ARG A 43 -0.58 -23.05 16.04
N PHE A 44 -0.27 -21.96 15.30
CA PHE A 44 0.93 -21.20 15.57
C PHE A 44 0.74 -20.33 16.82
N ALA A 45 1.56 -20.57 17.84
CA ALA A 45 1.47 -19.89 19.13
C ALA A 45 2.15 -18.51 19.16
N GLY A 46 2.76 -18.07 18.05
CA GLY A 46 3.43 -16.77 17.90
C GLY A 46 2.54 -15.72 17.26
N VAL A 47 3.16 -14.62 16.80
CA VAL A 47 2.51 -13.56 16.04
C VAL A 47 2.57 -13.91 14.55
N PHE A 48 1.40 -14.05 13.92
CA PHE A 48 1.27 -14.25 12.48
C PHE A 48 0.70 -12.98 11.83
N ILE A 49 1.43 -12.46 10.85
CA ILE A 49 1.03 -11.27 10.08
C ILE A 49 0.84 -11.70 8.62
N CYS A 50 -0.27 -11.28 8.03
CA CYS A 50 -0.58 -11.54 6.64
C CYS A 50 -0.91 -10.22 5.95
N THR A 51 -0.31 -9.95 4.78
CA THR A 51 -0.63 -8.78 3.97
C THR A 51 -1.36 -9.19 2.69
N THR A 52 -2.22 -8.33 2.19
CA THR A 52 -2.97 -8.54 0.94
C THR A 52 -3.35 -7.21 0.30
N ASN A 53 -3.36 -7.18 -1.02
CA ASN A 53 -3.88 -6.08 -1.82
C ASN A 53 -5.36 -6.30 -2.22
N LEU A 54 -5.94 -7.48 -1.93
CA LEU A 54 -7.26 -7.91 -2.37
C LEU A 54 -8.22 -8.14 -1.20
N PHE A 55 -8.26 -7.21 -0.23
CA PHE A 55 -9.04 -7.36 0.99
C PHE A 55 -10.52 -7.69 0.73
N ASP A 56 -11.14 -7.06 -0.27
CA ASP A 56 -12.56 -7.24 -0.59
C ASP A 56 -12.86 -8.58 -1.29
N ASP A 57 -11.83 -9.24 -1.84
CA ASP A 57 -11.93 -10.56 -2.49
C ASP A 57 -11.58 -11.73 -1.55
N LEU A 58 -11.26 -11.45 -0.29
CA LEU A 58 -10.87 -12.48 0.68
C LEU A 58 -12.06 -13.38 1.08
N ASP A 59 -11.74 -14.66 1.30
CA ASP A 59 -12.71 -15.62 1.85
C ASP A 59 -13.11 -15.21 3.28
N THR A 60 -14.40 -15.08 3.53
CA THR A 60 -14.95 -14.71 4.84
C THR A 60 -14.54 -15.69 5.94
N ALA A 61 -14.36 -16.98 5.63
CA ALA A 61 -13.90 -17.97 6.59
C ALA A 61 -12.42 -17.77 6.94
N ALA A 62 -11.59 -17.33 5.99
CA ALA A 62 -10.20 -16.94 6.24
C ALA A 62 -10.15 -15.69 7.13
N LEU A 63 -10.93 -14.65 6.81
CA LEU A 63 -10.98 -13.41 7.58
C LEU A 63 -11.36 -13.62 9.06
N ARG A 64 -12.23 -14.57 9.37
CA ARG A 64 -12.67 -14.86 10.75
C ARG A 64 -11.54 -15.40 11.64
N ARG A 65 -10.46 -15.94 11.05
CA ARG A 65 -9.32 -16.49 11.77
C ARG A 65 -8.33 -15.45 12.24
N PHE A 66 -8.33 -14.27 11.63
CA PHE A 66 -7.49 -13.15 12.06
C PHE A 66 -8.14 -12.40 13.22
N THR A 67 -7.42 -12.21 14.30
CA THR A 67 -7.86 -11.43 15.45
C THR A 67 -7.98 -9.94 15.11
N PHE A 68 -7.00 -9.41 14.39
CA PHE A 68 -6.97 -8.02 13.96
C PHE A 68 -7.02 -7.94 12.43
N LYS A 69 -7.78 -6.97 11.93
CA LYS A 69 -7.87 -6.65 10.51
C LYS A 69 -7.61 -5.17 10.38
N ILE A 70 -6.46 -4.84 9.78
CA ILE A 70 -6.00 -3.46 9.66
C ILE A 70 -6.01 -3.10 8.18
N ARG A 71 -6.76 -2.07 7.82
CA ARG A 71 -6.77 -1.52 6.48
C ARG A 71 -5.89 -0.29 6.42
N PHE A 72 -4.97 -0.28 5.47
CA PHE A 72 -4.14 0.87 5.17
C PHE A 72 -4.82 1.69 4.07
N GLU A 73 -5.10 2.95 4.38
CA GLU A 73 -5.70 3.89 3.45
C GLU A 73 -4.65 4.87 2.91
N PRO A 74 -4.88 5.52 1.77
CA PRO A 74 -4.07 6.62 1.33
C PRO A 74 -3.95 7.71 2.41
N LEU A 75 -2.88 8.48 2.33
CA LEU A 75 -2.62 9.55 3.28
C LEU A 75 -3.72 10.62 3.25
N THR A 76 -4.17 11.07 4.42
CA THR A 76 -5.02 12.26 4.55
C THR A 76 -4.26 13.52 4.11
N ALA A 77 -4.96 14.61 3.82
CA ALA A 77 -4.33 15.88 3.44
C ALA A 77 -3.28 16.34 4.46
N ALA A 78 -3.60 16.26 5.75
CA ALA A 78 -2.67 16.64 6.82
C ALA A 78 -1.42 15.72 6.88
N GLN A 79 -1.59 14.44 6.62
CA GLN A 79 -0.46 13.50 6.57
C GLN A 79 0.42 13.74 5.36
N ARG A 80 -0.16 14.04 4.19
CA ARG A 80 0.61 14.42 2.99
C ARG A 80 1.45 15.67 3.20
N GLU A 81 0.86 16.73 3.79
CA GLU A 81 1.60 17.93 4.14
C GLU A 81 2.74 17.64 5.12
N ARG A 82 2.47 16.85 6.15
CA ARG A 82 3.48 16.48 7.15
C ARG A 82 4.64 15.70 6.54
N MET A 83 4.35 14.72 5.67
CA MET A 83 5.40 13.98 4.97
C MET A 83 6.18 14.89 4.02
N PHE A 84 5.50 15.77 3.28
CA PHE A 84 6.16 16.71 2.39
C PHE A 84 7.10 17.67 3.15
N ILE A 85 6.69 18.17 4.33
CA ILE A 85 7.56 18.98 5.18
C ILE A 85 8.83 18.21 5.56
N VAL A 86 8.70 16.95 5.94
CA VAL A 86 9.85 16.14 6.36
C VAL A 86 10.77 15.82 5.17
N GLU A 87 10.20 15.33 4.08
CA GLU A 87 10.98 14.75 2.97
C GLU A 87 11.49 15.82 1.97
N ALA A 88 10.71 16.88 1.72
CA ALA A 88 11.05 17.87 0.71
C ALA A 88 11.55 19.20 1.30
N LEU A 89 11.16 19.53 2.53
CA LEU A 89 11.51 20.82 3.18
C LEU A 89 12.45 20.64 4.37
N GLY A 90 13.04 19.45 4.57
CA GLY A 90 13.99 19.17 5.64
C GLY A 90 13.41 19.40 7.06
N GLY A 91 12.09 19.31 7.21
CA GLY A 91 11.39 19.53 8.48
C GLY A 91 10.97 20.98 8.73
N ASP A 92 11.29 21.93 7.85
CA ASP A 92 10.89 23.33 8.00
C ASP A 92 9.44 23.55 7.56
N ALA A 93 8.53 23.58 8.54
CA ALA A 93 7.12 23.82 8.29
C ALA A 93 6.82 25.25 7.77
N LEU A 94 7.70 26.23 8.00
CA LEU A 94 7.51 27.61 7.54
C LEU A 94 7.81 27.74 6.03
N ALA A 95 8.57 26.82 5.48
CA ALA A 95 8.83 26.74 4.04
C ALA A 95 7.66 26.18 3.22
N LEU A 96 6.61 25.61 3.89
CA LEU A 96 5.42 25.09 3.22
C LEU A 96 4.53 26.25 2.72
N ARG A 97 4.52 26.49 1.43
CA ARG A 97 3.72 27.53 0.77
C ARG A 97 2.28 27.07 0.54
N ASP A 98 1.35 28.01 0.42
CA ASP A 98 -0.06 27.70 0.10
C ASP A 98 -0.20 26.98 -1.24
N GLU A 99 0.64 27.31 -2.22
CA GLU A 99 0.69 26.61 -3.49
C GLU A 99 0.99 25.12 -3.34
N HIS A 100 1.96 24.76 -2.48
CA HIS A 100 2.25 23.34 -2.17
C HIS A 100 1.03 22.65 -1.56
N ARG A 101 0.31 23.33 -0.62
CA ARG A 101 -0.90 22.79 0.01
C ARG A 101 -1.99 22.48 -1.01
N VAL A 102 -2.24 23.43 -1.93
CA VAL A 102 -3.24 23.25 -3.00
C VAL A 102 -2.90 22.08 -3.91
N ARG A 103 -1.64 21.93 -4.30
CA ARG A 103 -1.19 20.81 -5.14
C ARG A 103 -1.29 19.50 -4.39
N LEU A 104 -0.77 19.40 -3.15
CA LEU A 104 -0.85 18.20 -2.30
C LEU A 104 -2.29 17.76 -2.02
N ALA A 105 -3.22 18.70 -1.85
CA ALA A 105 -4.63 18.39 -1.59
C ALA A 105 -5.27 17.58 -2.72
N ARG A 106 -4.82 17.77 -3.97
CA ARG A 106 -5.31 17.07 -5.16
C ARG A 106 -4.78 15.63 -5.29
N LEU A 107 -3.73 15.27 -4.55
CA LEU A 107 -3.05 13.99 -4.65
C LEU A 107 -3.63 12.97 -3.65
N GLU A 108 -4.94 12.73 -3.72
CA GLU A 108 -5.73 11.99 -2.71
C GLU A 108 -5.29 10.54 -2.50
N LEU A 109 -4.62 9.92 -3.47
CA LEU A 109 -4.22 8.52 -3.44
C LEU A 109 -2.75 8.31 -3.05
N LEU A 110 -2.04 9.34 -2.60
CA LEU A 110 -0.67 9.18 -2.15
C LEU A 110 -0.57 8.32 -0.89
N THR A 111 0.43 7.48 -0.89
CA THR A 111 0.83 6.61 0.22
C THR A 111 2.27 6.95 0.67
N PRO A 112 2.73 6.47 1.83
CA PRO A 112 4.13 6.61 2.20
C PRO A 112 5.11 6.02 1.18
N GLY A 113 4.69 4.96 0.48
CA GLY A 113 5.48 4.32 -0.58
C GLY A 113 5.80 5.27 -1.76
N ASP A 114 4.88 6.18 -2.10
CA ASP A 114 5.10 7.15 -3.18
C ASP A 114 6.19 8.15 -2.79
N PHE A 115 6.19 8.65 -1.56
CA PHE A 115 7.25 9.51 -1.04
C PHE A 115 8.61 8.79 -1.02
N ALA A 116 8.63 7.54 -0.57
CA ALA A 116 9.83 6.72 -0.60
C ALA A 116 10.31 6.44 -2.03
N ALA A 117 9.42 6.34 -3.02
CA ALA A 117 9.78 6.19 -4.42
C ALA A 117 10.49 7.45 -4.95
N VAL A 118 9.95 8.63 -4.65
CA VAL A 118 10.59 9.91 -5.04
C VAL A 118 11.95 10.08 -4.34
N GLN A 119 12.05 9.74 -3.05
CA GLN A 119 13.33 9.80 -2.34
C GLN A 119 14.39 8.88 -2.98
N ARG A 120 14.01 7.67 -3.38
CA ARG A 120 14.93 6.78 -4.13
C ARG A 120 15.37 7.36 -5.46
N GLN A 121 14.52 8.15 -6.15
CA GLN A 121 14.92 8.85 -7.39
C GLN A 121 15.99 9.90 -7.09
N VAL A 122 15.83 10.69 -6.01
CA VAL A 122 16.87 11.63 -5.53
C VAL A 122 18.18 10.92 -5.30
N ASP A 123 18.17 9.82 -4.57
CA ASP A 123 19.38 9.04 -4.23
C ASP A 123 20.08 8.49 -5.48
N LEU A 124 19.29 7.96 -6.44
CA LEU A 124 19.82 7.39 -7.68
C LEU A 124 20.42 8.45 -8.62
N LEU A 125 19.81 9.63 -8.68
CA LEU A 125 20.28 10.72 -9.54
C LEU A 125 21.46 11.48 -8.92
N GLY A 126 21.67 11.36 -7.61
CA GLY A 126 22.69 12.07 -6.86
C GLY A 126 22.48 13.59 -6.84
N THR A 127 21.27 14.05 -7.16
CA THR A 127 20.89 15.47 -7.21
C THR A 127 19.69 15.68 -6.31
N ALA A 128 19.79 16.57 -5.34
CA ALA A 128 18.66 16.93 -4.50
C ALA A 128 17.60 17.67 -5.33
N PHE A 129 16.37 17.23 -5.22
CA PHE A 129 15.22 17.96 -5.78
C PHE A 129 14.90 19.15 -4.87
N ASP A 130 14.54 20.27 -5.48
CA ASP A 130 13.88 21.31 -4.73
C ASP A 130 12.42 20.90 -4.40
N ALA A 131 11.72 21.70 -3.60
CA ALA A 131 10.36 21.38 -3.15
C ALA A 131 9.38 21.25 -4.31
N ASP A 132 9.50 22.07 -5.35
CA ASP A 132 8.61 22.03 -6.51
C ASP A 132 8.91 20.84 -7.41
N GLU A 133 10.17 20.48 -7.58
CA GLU A 133 10.61 19.28 -8.29
C GLU A 133 10.12 18.02 -7.57
N PHE A 134 10.33 17.94 -6.23
CA PHE A 134 9.85 16.83 -5.43
C PHE A 134 8.33 16.64 -5.55
N LEU A 135 7.58 17.74 -5.46
CA LEU A 135 6.13 17.73 -5.63
C LEU A 135 5.70 17.29 -7.03
N SER A 136 6.43 17.71 -8.06
CA SER A 136 6.17 17.30 -9.45
C SER A 136 6.39 15.79 -9.65
N GLN A 137 7.36 15.19 -8.97
CA GLN A 137 7.55 13.73 -8.98
C GLN A 137 6.40 13.01 -8.26
N LEU A 138 5.93 13.53 -7.11
CA LEU A 138 4.74 12.98 -6.43
C LEU A 138 3.48 13.05 -7.32
N GLU A 139 3.30 14.12 -8.09
CA GLU A 139 2.23 14.20 -9.08
C GLU A 139 2.37 13.13 -10.17
N GLY A 140 3.62 12.82 -10.56
CA GLY A 140 3.94 11.72 -11.46
C GLY A 140 3.51 10.36 -10.89
N GLU A 141 3.93 10.05 -9.66
CA GLU A 141 3.55 8.81 -8.97
C GLU A 141 2.03 8.68 -8.80
N HIS A 142 1.35 9.77 -8.44
CA HIS A 142 -0.11 9.78 -8.33
C HIS A 142 -0.80 9.50 -9.67
N ARG A 143 -0.31 10.07 -10.79
CA ARG A 143 -0.91 9.96 -12.13
C ARG A 143 -0.87 8.54 -12.69
N VAL A 144 0.12 7.74 -12.31
CA VAL A 144 0.22 6.35 -12.80
C VAL A 144 -0.71 5.37 -12.11
N LYS A 145 -1.35 5.78 -10.99
CA LYS A 145 -2.27 4.92 -10.24
C LYS A 145 -3.52 4.57 -11.07
N PRO A 146 -3.95 3.29 -11.07
CA PRO A 146 -5.09 2.84 -11.86
C PRO A 146 -6.38 3.62 -11.57
N GLU A 147 -6.64 3.96 -10.31
CA GLU A 147 -7.84 4.67 -9.86
C GLU A 147 -7.90 6.10 -10.43
N VAL A 148 -6.75 6.73 -10.62
CA VAL A 148 -6.67 8.06 -11.26
C VAL A 148 -6.92 7.95 -12.76
N ARG A 149 -6.34 6.92 -13.40
CA ARG A 149 -6.52 6.68 -14.84
C ARG A 149 -7.97 6.40 -15.21
N HIS A 150 -8.71 5.70 -14.38
CA HIS A 150 -10.13 5.39 -14.61
C HIS A 150 -11.03 6.63 -14.46
N ARG A 151 -10.67 7.61 -13.62
CA ARG A 151 -11.43 8.87 -13.51
C ARG A 151 -11.26 9.78 -14.74
N HIS A 152 -10.15 9.62 -15.48
CA HIS A 152 -9.92 10.30 -16.75
C HIS A 152 -10.12 9.29 -17.88
N GLY A 153 -11.36 8.83 -18.09
CA GLY A 153 -11.72 7.92 -19.17
C GLY A 153 -11.21 8.41 -20.53
N PRO A 154 -10.96 7.51 -21.50
CA PRO A 154 -10.50 7.94 -22.81
C PRO A 154 -11.51 8.94 -23.37
N MET A 155 -11.05 10.13 -23.74
CA MET A 155 -11.86 11.04 -24.56
C MET A 155 -12.11 10.30 -25.88
N GLY A 156 -13.29 9.70 -25.99
CA GLY A 156 -13.72 9.03 -27.19
C GLY A 156 -13.75 10.03 -28.35
N PHE A 157 -12.96 9.77 -29.36
CA PHE A 157 -13.20 10.37 -30.66
C PHE A 157 -14.53 9.80 -31.14
N VAL A 158 -15.57 10.66 -31.14
CA VAL A 158 -16.81 10.38 -31.84
C VAL A 158 -16.53 10.66 -33.32
N HIS A 159 -16.54 9.61 -34.13
CA HIS A 159 -16.63 9.70 -35.58
C HIS A 159 -18.08 9.89 -35.99
#